data_2164c609b584a542b6a5a52cdcff7d4b
#
_entry.id   2164c609b584a542b6a5a52cdcff7d4b
#
_cell.length_a   1.000
_cell.length_b   1.000
_cell.length_c   1.000
_cell.angle_alpha   90.00
_cell.angle_beta   90.00
_cell.angle_gamma   90.00
#
_symmetry.space_group_name_H-M   'P 1'
#
loop_
_entity.id
_entity.type
_entity.pdbx_description
1 polymer ?
#
loop_
_entity_poly.entity_id
_entity_poly.type
_entity_poly.pdbx_seq_one_letter_code
_entity_poly.pdbx_strand_id
1 'polypeptide(L)'
;TKHIPCVLLDGSKDIELIQHLIAIYHPEFIWLSQKRVGEFVGTVIYKYENYSMLQMRYDRDFSEKDKAINPNLLLCLTTSGSTASPKFVRLSEKNLRSNAESIAEYLQIDENERPVMSLPMYYSFGMSVINSHLIKGATILLTDKTVLQRDFWDFIKEEKATSIAGVPYTYEMLRRLKFFCMDLPYLKTMTQAGGKMNSAYVKEYVDFAEANNKRFVVMYGQTEASPRMSYLPHDKAVDKYASIGIAIPGGKFSLIDAGGDVIKDADVEGELVYEGENVCWGYSEKRQDLQLGDENHGILYTGDIAKRDVDGFFYIEGRMKRFVKVMGNRCNLDAVEQFVKVITADCACVGVDDRISVFVTQNGLEDDIKHFLVAKTGFNQSVFRVLVIAVIPKSNSGKIQYPELQRML
;
A
#
# COMPACT_ATOMS: atom_id res chain seq x y z
N THR A 1 21.44 -10.97 20.29
CA THR A 1 20.17 -11.43 19.75
C THR A 1 20.43 -12.09 18.40
N LYS A 2 19.99 -13.34 18.23
CA LYS A 2 20.07 -13.99 16.92
C LYS A 2 19.07 -13.30 15.99
N HIS A 3 19.52 -12.85 14.82
CA HIS A 3 18.62 -12.40 13.77
C HIS A 3 17.82 -13.59 13.25
N ILE A 4 16.51 -13.57 13.46
CA ILE A 4 15.58 -14.58 12.96
C ILE A 4 14.73 -13.90 11.90
N PRO A 5 14.91 -14.22 10.62
CA PRO A 5 14.10 -13.63 9.58
C PRO A 5 12.64 -14.07 9.73
N CYS A 6 11.74 -13.10 9.59
CA CYS A 6 10.30 -13.30 9.75
C CYS A 6 9.57 -13.15 8.43
N VAL A 7 8.49 -13.90 8.25
CA VAL A 7 7.50 -13.69 7.19
C VAL A 7 6.21 -13.24 7.87
N LEU A 8 5.69 -12.08 7.48
CA LEU A 8 4.40 -11.59 7.98
C LEU A 8 3.30 -11.86 6.96
N LEU A 9 2.28 -12.57 7.40
CA LEU A 9 1.13 -12.93 6.60
C LEU A 9 -0.16 -12.43 7.24
N ASP A 10 -1.15 -12.19 6.39
CA ASP A 10 -2.54 -11.99 6.82
C ASP A 10 -3.07 -13.32 7.39
N GLY A 11 -3.30 -13.35 8.71
CA GLY A 11 -3.81 -14.53 9.40
C GLY A 11 -5.24 -14.93 9.01
N SER A 12 -5.96 -14.11 8.24
CA SER A 12 -7.29 -14.42 7.71
C SER A 12 -7.26 -15.13 6.34
N LYS A 13 -6.07 -15.29 5.74
CA LYS A 13 -5.92 -15.96 4.45
C LYS A 13 -6.38 -17.41 4.50
N ASP A 14 -6.79 -17.89 3.32
CA ASP A 14 -7.18 -19.26 3.09
C ASP A 14 -6.10 -20.24 3.59
N ILE A 15 -6.53 -21.31 4.23
CA ILE A 15 -5.64 -22.33 4.78
C ILE A 15 -4.80 -23.01 3.70
N GLU A 16 -5.37 -23.27 2.53
CA GLU A 16 -4.66 -23.90 1.41
C GLU A 16 -3.47 -23.05 0.95
N LEU A 17 -3.66 -21.71 0.88
CA LEU A 17 -2.59 -20.78 0.54
C LEU A 17 -1.47 -20.81 1.60
N ILE A 18 -1.84 -20.78 2.89
CA ILE A 18 -0.85 -20.79 3.98
C ILE A 18 -0.09 -22.14 3.98
N GLN A 19 -0.79 -23.26 3.81
CA GLN A 19 -0.16 -24.58 3.72
C GLN A 19 0.76 -24.71 2.51
N HIS A 20 0.37 -24.14 1.37
CA HIS A 20 1.21 -24.05 0.18
C HIS A 20 2.50 -23.27 0.44
N LEU A 21 2.41 -22.13 1.11
CA LEU A 21 3.60 -21.35 1.51
C LEU A 21 4.49 -22.11 2.50
N ILE A 22 3.90 -22.80 3.46
CA ILE A 22 4.63 -23.67 4.39
C ILE A 22 5.38 -24.76 3.63
N ALA A 23 4.75 -25.36 2.63
CA ALA A 23 5.36 -26.40 1.80
C ALA A 23 6.51 -25.89 0.92
N ILE A 24 6.49 -24.59 0.53
CA ILE A 24 7.57 -23.95 -0.23
C ILE A 24 8.72 -23.52 0.69
N TYR A 25 8.40 -22.82 1.79
CA TYR A 25 9.39 -22.12 2.60
C TYR A 25 9.88 -22.89 3.82
N HIS A 26 9.19 -23.95 4.23
CA HIS A 26 9.50 -24.80 5.38
C HIS A 26 9.93 -24.00 6.62
N PRO A 27 9.05 -23.13 7.19
CA PRO A 27 9.39 -22.36 8.38
C PRO A 27 9.64 -23.28 9.57
N GLU A 28 10.64 -22.98 10.39
CA GLU A 28 10.91 -23.74 11.61
C GLU A 28 9.82 -23.52 12.65
N PHE A 29 9.33 -22.28 12.73
CA PHE A 29 8.29 -21.88 13.69
C PHE A 29 7.16 -21.14 13.00
N ILE A 30 5.95 -21.29 13.52
CA ILE A 30 4.78 -20.49 13.14
C ILE A 30 4.16 -19.89 14.41
N TRP A 31 3.94 -18.57 14.40
CA TRP A 31 3.19 -17.84 15.41
C TRP A 31 1.80 -17.54 14.89
N LEU A 32 0.74 -18.03 15.55
CA LEU A 32 -0.63 -17.93 15.05
C LEU A 32 -1.65 -17.95 16.19
N SER A 33 -2.89 -17.55 15.86
CA SER A 33 -4.02 -17.65 16.81
C SER A 33 -4.23 -19.10 17.26
N GLN A 34 -4.52 -19.29 18.55
CA GLN A 34 -4.81 -20.62 19.11
C GLN A 34 -5.96 -21.34 18.39
N LYS A 35 -6.92 -20.59 17.83
CA LYS A 35 -8.05 -21.15 17.06
C LYS A 35 -7.62 -21.90 15.81
N ARG A 36 -6.45 -21.56 15.25
CA ARG A 36 -5.92 -22.14 14.01
C ARG A 36 -4.85 -23.21 14.23
N VAL A 37 -4.46 -23.49 15.47
CA VAL A 37 -3.37 -24.47 15.78
C VAL A 37 -3.64 -25.85 15.17
N GLY A 38 -4.89 -26.32 15.20
CA GLY A 38 -5.28 -27.62 14.67
C GLY A 38 -5.21 -27.76 13.14
N GLU A 39 -4.99 -26.65 12.42
CA GLU A 39 -4.85 -26.64 10.96
C GLU A 39 -3.42 -27.02 10.48
N PHE A 40 -2.46 -27.14 11.41
CA PHE A 40 -1.04 -27.33 11.10
C PHE A 40 -0.41 -28.49 11.88
N VAL A 41 0.56 -29.16 11.26
CA VAL A 41 1.31 -30.27 11.88
C VAL A 41 2.54 -29.71 12.59
N GLY A 42 2.55 -29.77 13.92
CA GLY A 42 3.65 -29.24 14.73
C GLY A 42 3.42 -29.46 16.21
N THR A 43 4.40 -29.06 17.02
CA THR A 43 4.31 -29.11 18.49
C THR A 43 4.18 -27.68 19.03
N VAL A 44 3.18 -27.44 19.87
CA VAL A 44 3.07 -26.15 20.58
C VAL A 44 4.18 -26.07 21.62
N ILE A 45 5.09 -25.10 21.46
CA ILE A 45 6.24 -24.88 22.36
C ILE A 45 6.08 -23.65 23.25
N TYR A 46 5.19 -22.71 22.87
CA TYR A 46 4.94 -21.51 23.67
C TYR A 46 3.50 -21.01 23.42
N LYS A 47 2.91 -20.43 24.45
CA LYS A 47 1.58 -19.79 24.40
C LYS A 47 1.64 -18.42 25.06
N TYR A 48 0.98 -17.46 24.46
CA TYR A 48 0.78 -16.14 25.04
C TYR A 48 -0.60 -15.61 24.64
N GLU A 49 -1.44 -15.32 25.62
CA GLU A 49 -2.84 -14.95 25.43
C GLU A 49 -3.58 -15.89 24.46
N ASN A 50 -4.10 -15.36 23.36
CA ASN A 50 -4.83 -16.11 22.33
C ASN A 50 -3.92 -16.64 21.20
N TYR A 51 -2.59 -16.62 21.37
CA TYR A 51 -1.63 -17.05 20.37
C TYR A 51 -0.78 -18.22 20.85
N SER A 52 -0.28 -18.96 19.89
CA SER A 52 0.63 -20.09 20.12
C SER A 52 1.78 -20.06 19.11
N MET A 53 2.95 -20.49 19.58
CA MET A 53 4.11 -20.81 18.72
C MET A 53 4.16 -22.31 18.50
N LEU A 54 4.09 -22.72 17.24
CA LEU A 54 4.27 -24.09 16.80
C LEU A 54 5.68 -24.27 16.28
N GLN A 55 6.39 -25.28 16.78
CA GLN A 55 7.54 -25.85 16.09
C GLN A 55 7.04 -26.84 15.05
N MET A 56 7.34 -26.56 13.78
CA MET A 56 6.86 -27.36 12.66
C MET A 56 7.60 -28.70 12.58
N ARG A 57 6.89 -29.71 12.09
CA ARG A 57 7.46 -31.04 11.83
C ARG A 57 7.40 -31.33 10.33
N TYR A 58 8.51 -31.83 9.81
CA TYR A 58 8.63 -32.24 8.42
C TYR A 58 9.14 -33.71 8.37
N ASP A 59 8.60 -34.48 7.42
CA ASP A 59 8.93 -35.90 7.26
C ASP A 59 10.31 -36.14 6.63
N ARG A 60 11.06 -35.06 6.36
CA ARG A 60 12.42 -35.14 5.80
C ARG A 60 13.37 -34.23 6.55
N ASP A 61 14.62 -34.64 6.61
CA ASP A 61 15.69 -33.75 7.04
C ASP A 61 16.12 -32.82 5.92
N PHE A 62 16.32 -31.57 6.26
CA PHE A 62 16.87 -30.56 5.35
C PHE A 62 18.39 -30.53 5.51
N SER A 63 19.11 -30.48 4.38
CA SER A 63 20.54 -30.22 4.40
C SER A 63 20.83 -28.82 4.93
N GLU A 64 22.05 -28.58 5.42
CA GLU A 64 22.47 -27.25 5.87
C GLU A 64 22.34 -26.21 4.75
N LYS A 65 22.56 -26.63 3.49
CA LYS A 65 22.34 -25.77 2.31
C LYS A 65 20.88 -25.40 2.12
N ASP A 66 19.94 -26.32 2.39
CA ASP A 66 18.50 -26.02 2.30
C ASP A 66 18.02 -25.14 3.45
N LYS A 67 18.70 -25.17 4.60
CA LYS A 67 18.39 -24.35 5.77
C LYS A 67 18.99 -22.93 5.67
N ALA A 68 20.01 -22.74 4.84
CA ALA A 68 20.72 -21.49 4.77
C ALA A 68 19.78 -20.32 4.38
N ILE A 69 19.90 -19.22 5.12
CA ILE A 69 19.20 -17.95 4.88
C ILE A 69 20.26 -16.86 4.96
N ASN A 70 20.13 -15.81 4.15
CA ASN A 70 21.04 -14.68 4.21
C ASN A 70 21.00 -14.05 5.62
N PRO A 71 22.13 -13.92 6.32
CA PRO A 71 22.17 -13.46 7.71
C PRO A 71 21.67 -12.02 7.91
N ASN A 72 21.63 -11.22 6.85
CA ASN A 72 21.14 -9.83 6.88
C ASN A 72 19.67 -9.71 6.42
N LEU A 73 19.03 -10.81 5.98
CA LEU A 73 17.59 -10.82 5.72
C LEU A 73 16.83 -10.74 7.05
N LEU A 74 15.94 -9.77 7.19
CA LEU A 74 15.18 -9.57 8.42
C LEU A 74 13.69 -9.88 8.26
N LEU A 75 13.09 -9.45 7.15
CA LEU A 75 11.65 -9.50 6.96
C LEU A 75 11.29 -9.86 5.52
N CYS A 76 10.25 -10.68 5.38
CA CYS A 76 9.58 -10.91 4.11
C CYS A 76 8.12 -10.47 4.20
N LEU A 77 7.66 -9.69 3.23
CA LEU A 77 6.28 -9.22 3.11
C LEU A 77 5.67 -9.66 1.80
N THR A 78 4.37 -9.95 1.80
CA THR A 78 3.63 -10.21 0.55
C THR A 78 3.34 -8.91 -0.17
N THR A 79 3.36 -8.93 -1.51
CA THR A 79 2.79 -7.85 -2.31
C THR A 79 1.27 -7.99 -2.40
N SER A 80 0.56 -6.87 -2.49
CA SER A 80 -0.92 -6.84 -2.51
C SER A 80 -1.55 -7.34 -3.82
N GLY A 81 -0.77 -7.82 -4.78
CA GLY A 81 -1.24 -8.06 -6.17
C GLY A 81 -1.25 -9.51 -6.65
N SER A 82 -0.73 -10.49 -5.90
CA SER A 82 -0.63 -11.86 -6.40
C SER A 82 -1.52 -12.82 -5.62
N THR A 83 -2.63 -13.23 -6.23
CA THR A 83 -3.56 -14.22 -5.68
C THR A 83 -3.17 -15.67 -6.06
N ALA A 84 -2.32 -15.89 -7.07
CA ALA A 84 -2.02 -17.23 -7.57
C ALA A 84 -0.70 -17.84 -7.04
N SER A 85 0.31 -17.03 -6.74
CA SER A 85 1.56 -17.44 -6.09
C SER A 85 2.18 -16.21 -5.44
N PRO A 86 2.04 -16.02 -4.13
CA PRO A 86 2.54 -14.81 -3.48
C PRO A 86 4.06 -14.81 -3.50
N LYS A 87 4.61 -13.79 -4.17
CA LYS A 87 6.02 -13.47 -4.08
C LYS A 87 6.25 -12.71 -2.78
N PHE A 88 7.29 -13.04 -2.06
CA PHE A 88 7.73 -12.27 -0.92
C PHE A 88 8.77 -11.22 -1.34
N VAL A 89 8.60 -10.01 -0.85
CA VAL A 89 9.61 -8.96 -0.91
C VAL A 89 10.60 -9.20 0.22
N ARG A 90 11.89 -9.29 -0.11
CA ARG A 90 12.99 -9.54 0.83
C ARG A 90 13.56 -8.23 1.35
N LEU A 91 13.47 -8.01 2.66
CA LEU A 91 13.85 -6.77 3.33
C LEU A 91 14.94 -7.02 4.38
N SER A 92 16.00 -6.25 4.30
CA SER A 92 17.06 -6.22 5.30
C SER A 92 16.74 -5.28 6.47
N GLU A 93 17.51 -5.38 7.55
CA GLU A 93 17.46 -4.39 8.64
C GLU A 93 17.74 -2.97 8.11
N LYS A 94 18.73 -2.84 7.21
CA LYS A 94 19.09 -1.55 6.60
C LYS A 94 17.91 -0.92 5.86
N ASN A 95 17.18 -1.70 5.06
CA ASN A 95 16.02 -1.21 4.32
C ASN A 95 14.94 -0.67 5.26
N LEU A 96 14.59 -1.41 6.31
CA LEU A 96 13.55 -1.01 7.26
C LEU A 96 13.98 0.18 8.12
N ARG A 97 15.23 0.20 8.57
CA ARG A 97 15.78 1.27 9.41
C ARG A 97 15.86 2.59 8.65
N SER A 98 16.45 2.60 7.44
CA SER A 98 16.57 3.82 6.64
C SER A 98 15.20 4.42 6.31
N ASN A 99 14.21 3.57 6.00
CA ASN A 99 12.85 4.05 5.78
C ASN A 99 12.20 4.62 7.05
N ALA A 100 12.38 3.95 8.20
CA ALA A 100 11.83 4.40 9.48
C ALA A 100 12.44 5.74 9.92
N GLU A 101 13.75 5.90 9.80
CA GLU A 101 14.47 7.15 10.12
C GLU A 101 14.02 8.30 9.22
N SER A 102 13.93 8.05 7.91
CA SER A 102 13.45 9.02 6.93
C SER A 102 12.01 9.46 7.21
N ILE A 103 11.10 8.51 7.52
CA ILE A 103 9.70 8.84 7.87
C ILE A 103 9.66 9.67 9.15
N ALA A 104 10.44 9.30 10.15
CA ALA A 104 10.49 10.03 11.42
C ALA A 104 11.01 11.47 11.24
N GLU A 105 11.94 11.67 10.30
CA GLU A 105 12.46 12.98 9.95
C GLU A 105 11.39 13.87 9.31
N TYR A 106 10.80 13.48 8.17
CA TYR A 106 9.88 14.37 7.46
C TYR A 106 8.51 14.52 8.14
N LEU A 107 8.08 13.55 8.96
CA LEU A 107 6.88 13.69 9.80
C LEU A 107 7.18 14.37 11.14
N GLN A 108 8.45 14.64 11.46
CA GLN A 108 8.88 15.22 12.74
C GLN A 108 8.38 14.40 13.94
N ILE A 109 8.53 13.08 13.86
CA ILE A 109 8.10 12.17 14.92
C ILE A 109 9.08 12.27 16.10
N ASP A 110 8.56 12.41 17.30
CA ASP A 110 9.29 12.36 18.56
C ASP A 110 8.65 11.35 19.54
N GLU A 111 9.21 11.27 20.74
CA GLU A 111 8.75 10.36 21.81
C GLU A 111 7.35 10.69 22.35
N ASN A 112 6.82 11.87 22.08
CA ASN A 112 5.51 12.32 22.54
C ASN A 112 4.40 11.94 21.56
N GLU A 113 4.74 11.40 20.38
CA GLU A 113 3.75 10.97 19.41
C GLU A 113 3.00 9.70 19.87
N ARG A 114 1.71 9.65 19.56
CA ARG A 114 0.79 8.57 19.93
C ARG A 114 -0.05 8.18 18.71
N PRO A 115 0.54 7.47 17.72
CA PRO A 115 -0.17 7.05 16.53
C PRO A 115 -1.20 5.96 16.83
N VAL A 116 -2.37 6.06 16.20
CA VAL A 116 -3.36 4.96 16.21
C VAL A 116 -3.01 3.94 15.14
N MET A 117 -2.88 2.69 15.58
CA MET A 117 -2.60 1.55 14.69
C MET A 117 -3.92 0.95 14.17
N SER A 118 -4.44 1.52 13.09
CA SER A 118 -5.62 1.02 12.37
C SER A 118 -5.28 0.18 11.14
N LEU A 119 -3.98 0.11 10.77
CA LEU A 119 -3.49 -0.64 9.63
C LEU A 119 -2.82 -1.95 10.08
N PRO A 120 -3.03 -3.07 9.37
CA PRO A 120 -2.41 -4.34 9.75
C PRO A 120 -0.88 -4.30 9.70
N MET A 121 -0.22 -5.00 10.61
CA MET A 121 1.24 -5.08 10.69
C MET A 121 1.88 -5.83 9.50
N TYR A 122 1.17 -6.79 8.90
CA TYR A 122 1.63 -7.48 7.69
C TYR A 122 1.53 -6.62 6.42
N TYR A 123 0.87 -5.48 6.49
CA TYR A 123 0.84 -4.48 5.43
C TYR A 123 2.01 -3.51 5.62
N SER A 124 2.83 -3.35 4.59
CA SER A 124 4.05 -2.53 4.66
C SER A 124 3.81 -1.10 5.16
N PHE A 125 2.65 -0.49 4.84
CA PHE A 125 2.27 0.81 5.37
C PHE A 125 2.08 0.77 6.89
N GLY A 126 1.32 -0.21 7.41
CA GLY A 126 1.15 -0.37 8.85
C GLY A 126 2.48 -0.62 9.56
N MET A 127 3.31 -1.52 9.01
CA MET A 127 4.65 -1.78 9.54
C MET A 127 5.50 -0.50 9.58
N SER A 128 5.45 0.34 8.56
CA SER A 128 6.23 1.59 8.53
C SER A 128 5.79 2.60 9.59
N VAL A 129 4.50 2.64 9.96
CA VAL A 129 4.02 3.47 11.08
C VAL A 129 4.61 2.97 12.40
N ILE A 130 4.60 1.64 12.62
CA ILE A 130 5.20 1.04 13.82
C ILE A 130 6.69 1.40 13.91
N ASN A 131 7.45 1.09 12.86
CA ASN A 131 8.91 1.25 12.86
C ASN A 131 9.33 2.71 13.06
N SER A 132 8.70 3.66 12.34
CA SER A 132 9.04 5.08 12.41
C SER A 132 8.75 5.72 13.76
N HIS A 133 7.74 5.24 14.48
CA HIS A 133 7.40 5.75 15.80
C HIS A 133 8.21 5.07 16.90
N LEU A 134 8.40 3.74 16.83
CA LEU A 134 9.18 3.02 17.84
C LEU A 134 10.66 3.44 17.84
N ILE A 135 11.25 3.75 16.68
CA ILE A 135 12.65 4.21 16.61
C ILE A 135 12.85 5.56 17.33
N LYS A 136 11.77 6.32 17.54
CA LYS A 136 11.75 7.58 18.30
C LYS A 136 11.25 7.43 19.74
N GLY A 137 10.93 6.21 20.18
CA GLY A 137 10.41 5.96 21.52
C GLY A 137 8.95 6.36 21.74
N ALA A 138 8.21 6.62 20.67
CA ALA A 138 6.79 6.98 20.71
C ALA A 138 5.90 5.82 21.16
N THR A 139 4.72 6.12 21.69
CA THR A 139 3.76 5.14 22.20
C THR A 139 2.75 4.74 21.12
N ILE A 140 2.80 3.50 20.64
CA ILE A 140 1.83 2.98 19.66
C ILE A 140 0.49 2.65 20.34
N LEU A 141 -0.60 3.23 19.87
CA LEU A 141 -1.95 2.94 20.33
C LEU A 141 -2.56 1.81 19.50
N LEU A 142 -2.61 0.60 20.07
CA LEU A 142 -3.14 -0.58 19.40
C LEU A 142 -4.66 -0.67 19.61
N THR A 143 -5.40 -0.89 18.55
CA THR A 143 -6.85 -1.12 18.60
C THR A 143 -7.29 -2.08 17.51
N ASP A 144 -8.27 -2.93 17.82
CA ASP A 144 -9.00 -3.77 16.87
C ASP A 144 -10.27 -3.09 16.32
N LYS A 145 -10.58 -1.90 16.83
CA LYS A 145 -11.74 -1.11 16.42
C LYS A 145 -11.48 -0.40 15.10
N THR A 146 -12.52 -0.23 14.32
CA THR A 146 -12.48 0.49 13.05
C THR A 146 -13.06 1.90 13.21
N VAL A 147 -12.73 2.79 12.28
CA VAL A 147 -13.26 4.17 12.24
C VAL A 147 -14.78 4.26 12.23
N LEU A 148 -15.49 3.16 11.89
CA LEU A 148 -16.95 3.09 11.87
C LEU A 148 -17.56 2.85 13.26
N GLN A 149 -16.76 2.46 14.25
CA GLN A 149 -17.22 2.12 15.59
C GLN A 149 -17.03 3.32 16.53
N ARG A 150 -18.03 3.56 17.39
CA ARG A 150 -17.97 4.63 18.39
C ARG A 150 -16.78 4.45 19.34
N ASP A 151 -16.53 3.23 19.79
CA ASP A 151 -15.45 2.87 20.70
C ASP A 151 -14.07 3.24 20.17
N PHE A 152 -13.88 3.29 18.83
CA PHE A 152 -12.67 3.77 18.21
C PHE A 152 -12.42 5.26 18.54
N TRP A 153 -13.47 6.06 18.45
CA TRP A 153 -13.38 7.51 18.69
C TRP A 153 -13.24 7.84 20.18
N ASP A 154 -13.91 7.07 21.03
CA ASP A 154 -13.76 7.19 22.48
C ASP A 154 -12.31 6.85 22.87
N PHE A 155 -11.75 5.73 22.36
CA PHE A 155 -10.35 5.35 22.57
C PHE A 155 -9.36 6.43 22.08
N ILE A 156 -9.54 7.01 20.89
CA ILE A 156 -8.68 8.08 20.37
C ILE A 156 -8.63 9.29 21.30
N LYS A 157 -9.78 9.66 21.87
CA LYS A 157 -9.89 10.82 22.79
C LYS A 157 -9.24 10.52 24.13
N GLU A 158 -9.56 9.38 24.73
CA GLU A 158 -9.03 8.94 26.01
C GLU A 158 -7.51 8.80 26.00
N GLU A 159 -6.98 8.15 24.96
CA GLU A 159 -5.56 7.92 24.78
C GLU A 159 -4.82 9.13 24.17
N LYS A 160 -5.51 10.23 23.90
CA LYS A 160 -4.92 11.47 23.35
C LYS A 160 -4.10 11.20 22.09
N ALA A 161 -4.69 10.48 21.15
CA ALA A 161 -4.03 10.12 19.92
C ALA A 161 -3.57 11.35 19.12
N THR A 162 -2.33 11.34 18.64
CA THR A 162 -1.73 12.47 17.93
C THR A 162 -1.75 12.30 16.43
N SER A 163 -1.81 11.06 15.94
CA SER A 163 -1.82 10.82 14.49
C SER A 163 -2.67 9.63 14.08
N ILE A 164 -3.22 9.73 12.85
CA ILE A 164 -4.00 8.68 12.16
C ILE A 164 -3.38 8.44 10.80
N ALA A 165 -3.10 7.18 10.47
CA ALA A 165 -2.67 6.74 9.16
C ALA A 165 -3.82 6.01 8.44
N GLY A 166 -4.06 6.32 7.16
CA GLY A 166 -5.13 5.70 6.40
C GLY A 166 -4.86 5.56 4.91
N VAL A 167 -5.55 4.61 4.29
CA VAL A 167 -5.66 4.47 2.84
C VAL A 167 -6.79 5.36 2.30
N PRO A 168 -6.92 5.60 0.99
CA PRO A 168 -8.01 6.44 0.44
C PRO A 168 -9.39 6.07 0.98
N TYR A 169 -9.70 4.79 1.05
CA TYR A 169 -10.98 4.31 1.58
C TYR A 169 -11.23 4.75 3.04
N THR A 170 -10.19 4.77 3.88
CA THR A 170 -10.31 5.27 5.26
C THR A 170 -10.79 6.72 5.26
N TYR A 171 -10.19 7.58 4.44
CA TYR A 171 -10.54 8.99 4.36
C TYR A 171 -11.91 9.22 3.74
N GLU A 172 -12.34 8.40 2.79
CA GLU A 172 -13.72 8.42 2.28
C GLU A 172 -14.73 8.10 3.39
N MET A 173 -14.45 7.10 4.24
CA MET A 173 -15.31 6.79 5.39
C MET A 173 -15.31 7.92 6.42
N LEU A 174 -14.16 8.51 6.73
CA LEU A 174 -14.07 9.66 7.63
C LEU A 174 -14.93 10.84 7.16
N ARG A 175 -14.96 11.13 5.85
CA ARG A 175 -15.86 12.15 5.30
C ARG A 175 -17.34 11.82 5.55
N ARG A 176 -17.76 10.58 5.31
CA ARG A 176 -19.13 10.11 5.56
C ARG A 176 -19.51 10.23 7.03
N LEU A 177 -18.56 10.05 7.95
CA LEU A 177 -18.73 10.18 9.41
C LEU A 177 -18.68 11.64 9.90
N LYS A 178 -18.62 12.63 8.99
CA LYS A 178 -18.49 14.06 9.32
C LYS A 178 -17.27 14.37 10.20
N PHE A 179 -16.14 13.73 9.87
CA PHE A 179 -14.86 13.89 10.58
C PHE A 179 -14.46 15.33 10.84
N PHE A 180 -14.71 16.22 9.90
CA PHE A 180 -14.40 17.65 10.01
C PHE A 180 -15.16 18.39 11.12
N CYS A 181 -16.22 17.77 11.67
CA CYS A 181 -17.00 18.30 12.79
C CYS A 181 -16.61 17.66 14.14
N MET A 182 -15.65 16.72 14.15
CA MET A 182 -15.25 16.03 15.38
C MET A 182 -14.28 16.85 16.21
N ASP A 183 -14.51 16.90 17.52
CA ASP A 183 -13.55 17.49 18.45
C ASP A 183 -12.44 16.47 18.77
N LEU A 184 -11.27 16.70 18.19
CA LEU A 184 -10.06 15.89 18.33
C LEU A 184 -8.84 16.79 18.60
N PRO A 185 -8.75 17.36 19.82
CA PRO A 185 -7.79 18.41 20.14
C PRO A 185 -6.33 17.92 20.11
N TYR A 186 -6.08 16.64 20.38
CA TYR A 186 -4.73 16.07 20.39
C TYR A 186 -4.26 15.61 19.00
N LEU A 187 -5.18 15.40 18.06
CA LEU A 187 -4.83 14.95 16.71
C LEU A 187 -4.10 16.08 15.96
N LYS A 188 -2.86 15.82 15.59
CA LYS A 188 -1.96 16.75 14.90
C LYS A 188 -1.75 16.37 13.43
N THR A 189 -1.58 15.06 13.17
CA THR A 189 -1.12 14.58 11.87
C THR A 189 -2.05 13.49 11.30
N MET A 190 -2.43 13.67 10.06
CA MET A 190 -3.15 12.68 9.27
C MET A 190 -2.28 12.30 8.07
N THR A 191 -2.06 11.01 7.85
CA THR A 191 -1.19 10.53 6.77
C THR A 191 -1.95 9.61 5.81
N GLN A 192 -1.84 9.87 4.51
CA GLN A 192 -2.51 9.09 3.47
C GLN A 192 -1.48 8.44 2.54
N ALA A 193 -1.62 7.14 2.32
CA ALA A 193 -0.85 6.38 1.33
C ALA A 193 -1.63 5.14 0.87
N GLY A 194 -1.00 4.31 0.02
CA GLY A 194 -1.51 2.98 -0.35
C GLY A 194 -2.51 2.98 -1.51
N GLY A 195 -2.77 4.13 -2.11
CA GLY A 195 -3.61 4.29 -3.30
C GLY A 195 -3.78 5.75 -3.68
N LYS A 196 -4.21 6.01 -4.93
CA LYS A 196 -4.51 7.37 -5.40
C LYS A 196 -5.86 7.80 -4.82
N MET A 197 -5.85 8.81 -3.96
CA MET A 197 -7.06 9.45 -3.45
C MET A 197 -7.59 10.45 -4.47
N ASN A 198 -8.90 10.68 -4.50
CA ASN A 198 -9.50 11.71 -5.32
C ASN A 198 -8.93 13.08 -4.92
N SER A 199 -8.43 13.85 -5.90
CA SER A 199 -7.75 15.13 -5.63
C SER A 199 -8.65 16.16 -4.94
N ALA A 200 -9.96 16.15 -5.22
CA ALA A 200 -10.91 17.03 -4.51
C ALA A 200 -10.98 16.66 -3.01
N TYR A 201 -10.93 15.38 -2.68
CA TYR A 201 -10.92 14.94 -1.28
C TYR A 201 -9.59 15.26 -0.61
N VAL A 202 -8.47 15.09 -1.32
CA VAL A 202 -7.15 15.52 -0.80
C VAL A 202 -7.21 17.01 -0.43
N LYS A 203 -7.74 17.84 -1.34
CA LYS A 203 -7.88 19.28 -1.12
C LYS A 203 -8.72 19.58 0.13
N GLU A 204 -9.87 18.92 0.31
CA GLU A 204 -10.72 19.14 1.50
C GLU A 204 -9.95 18.84 2.81
N TYR A 205 -9.14 17.74 2.84
CA TYR A 205 -8.34 17.40 4.03
C TYR A 205 -7.18 18.37 4.25
N VAL A 206 -6.56 18.85 3.17
CA VAL A 206 -5.50 19.87 3.25
C VAL A 206 -6.07 21.19 3.78
N ASP A 207 -7.18 21.65 3.21
CA ASP A 207 -7.84 22.90 3.64
C ASP A 207 -8.30 22.80 5.12
N PHE A 208 -8.85 21.66 5.52
CA PHE A 208 -9.21 21.41 6.93
C PHE A 208 -7.99 21.39 7.84
N ALA A 209 -6.91 20.76 7.44
CA ALA A 209 -5.69 20.68 8.24
C ALA A 209 -5.08 22.08 8.45
N GLU A 210 -4.98 22.86 7.39
CA GLU A 210 -4.49 24.24 7.44
C GLU A 210 -5.34 25.11 8.39
N ALA A 211 -6.67 25.07 8.22
CA ALA A 211 -7.61 25.85 9.05
C ALA A 211 -7.59 25.47 10.54
N ASN A 212 -7.13 24.26 10.89
CA ASN A 212 -7.14 23.75 12.27
C ASN A 212 -5.73 23.54 12.86
N ASN A 213 -4.69 24.08 12.25
CA ASN A 213 -3.30 23.91 12.66
C ASN A 213 -2.89 22.43 12.83
N LYS A 214 -3.34 21.62 11.87
CA LYS A 214 -3.03 20.19 11.74
C LYS A 214 -2.25 19.94 10.45
N ARG A 215 -1.80 18.72 10.24
CA ARG A 215 -1.10 18.34 9.00
C ARG A 215 -1.85 17.20 8.31
N PHE A 216 -2.04 17.34 7.00
CA PHE A 216 -2.45 16.24 6.14
C PHE A 216 -1.33 15.96 5.14
N VAL A 217 -0.71 14.77 5.24
CA VAL A 217 0.48 14.42 4.46
C VAL A 217 0.14 13.30 3.49
N VAL A 218 0.14 13.64 2.19
CA VAL A 218 0.05 12.64 1.11
C VAL A 218 1.40 12.00 0.94
N MET A 219 1.42 10.67 0.82
CA MET A 219 2.64 9.90 0.65
C MET A 219 2.45 8.84 -0.43
N TYR A 220 3.54 8.51 -1.12
CA TYR A 220 3.55 7.45 -2.12
C TYR A 220 4.63 6.43 -1.78
N GLY A 221 4.39 5.18 -2.19
CA GLY A 221 5.36 4.12 -2.03
C GLY A 221 4.82 2.74 -2.41
N GLN A 222 5.71 1.77 -2.37
CA GLN A 222 5.46 0.36 -2.68
C GLN A 222 6.14 -0.50 -1.63
N THR A 223 5.65 -1.74 -1.44
CA THR A 223 6.26 -2.70 -0.51
C THR A 223 7.74 -2.93 -0.80
N GLU A 224 8.11 -2.85 -2.07
CA GLU A 224 9.44 -2.97 -2.62
C GLU A 224 10.40 -1.85 -2.18
N ALA A 225 9.88 -0.79 -1.54
CA ALA A 225 10.68 0.30 -0.95
C ALA A 225 10.39 0.54 0.54
N SER A 226 9.94 -0.44 1.30
CA SER A 226 9.84 -0.56 2.77
C SER A 226 8.85 0.34 3.55
N PRO A 227 7.82 1.02 3.06
CA PRO A 227 7.37 1.20 1.68
C PRO A 227 7.48 2.62 1.16
N ARG A 228 7.92 3.63 1.94
CA ARG A 228 7.80 5.05 1.58
C ARG A 228 8.89 5.49 0.63
N MET A 229 8.47 6.19 -0.42
CA MET A 229 9.36 6.77 -1.43
C MET A 229 9.21 8.28 -1.55
N SER A 230 7.99 8.81 -1.27
CA SER A 230 7.77 10.25 -1.27
C SER A 230 6.75 10.71 -0.25
N TYR A 231 6.76 12.01 -0.01
CA TYR A 231 5.78 12.74 0.77
C TYR A 231 5.53 14.12 0.17
N LEU A 232 4.34 14.64 0.34
CA LEU A 232 4.01 16.03 0.00
C LEU A 232 4.29 16.89 1.22
N PRO A 233 5.27 17.81 1.18
CA PRO A 233 5.54 18.73 2.25
C PRO A 233 4.31 19.56 2.62
N HIS A 234 4.04 19.72 3.91
CA HIS A 234 2.83 20.36 4.40
C HIS A 234 2.68 21.80 3.91
N ASP A 235 3.77 22.56 3.88
CA ASP A 235 3.80 23.96 3.38
C ASP A 235 3.55 24.09 1.88
N LYS A 236 3.56 22.99 1.13
CA LYS A 236 3.26 22.93 -0.31
C LYS A 236 1.92 22.25 -0.61
N ALA A 237 1.28 21.69 0.41
CA ALA A 237 0.10 20.86 0.19
C ALA A 237 -1.08 21.62 -0.40
N VAL A 238 -1.27 22.88 -0.05
CA VAL A 238 -2.37 23.73 -0.59
C VAL A 238 -2.26 23.89 -2.10
N ASP A 239 -1.05 24.15 -2.61
CA ASP A 239 -0.82 24.41 -4.03
C ASP A 239 -0.59 23.13 -4.84
N LYS A 240 -0.06 22.08 -4.21
CA LYS A 240 0.40 20.84 -4.86
C LYS A 240 -0.41 19.61 -4.44
N TYR A 241 -1.63 19.75 -3.94
CA TYR A 241 -2.46 18.69 -3.36
C TYR A 241 -2.67 17.45 -4.26
N ALA A 242 -2.52 17.58 -5.58
CA ALA A 242 -2.62 16.45 -6.52
C ALA A 242 -1.30 15.68 -6.71
N SER A 243 -0.20 16.19 -6.15
CA SER A 243 1.14 15.62 -6.26
C SER A 243 1.35 14.49 -5.23
N ILE A 244 2.24 13.54 -5.56
CA ILE A 244 2.84 12.63 -4.58
C ILE A 244 4.01 13.28 -3.81
N GLY A 245 4.32 14.53 -4.11
CA GLY A 245 5.38 15.30 -3.46
C GLY A 245 6.77 15.07 -4.05
N ILE A 246 7.74 15.07 -3.17
CA ILE A 246 9.17 14.89 -3.43
C ILE A 246 9.67 13.59 -2.79
N ALA A 247 10.86 13.11 -3.19
CA ALA A 247 11.46 11.94 -2.57
C ALA A 247 11.71 12.17 -1.06
N ILE A 248 11.59 11.08 -0.28
CA ILE A 248 11.92 11.12 1.16
C ILE A 248 13.40 11.41 1.38
N PRO A 249 13.81 11.90 2.58
CA PRO A 249 15.22 12.03 2.93
C PRO A 249 16.02 10.74 2.66
N GLY A 250 17.15 10.87 1.97
CA GLY A 250 17.96 9.73 1.54
C GLY A 250 17.48 9.01 0.28
N GLY A 251 16.34 9.43 -0.30
CA GLY A 251 15.82 8.90 -1.57
C GLY A 251 15.97 9.87 -2.72
N LYS A 252 15.86 9.35 -3.95
CA LYS A 252 15.89 10.14 -5.17
C LYS A 252 14.93 9.57 -6.21
N PHE A 253 14.21 10.46 -6.91
CA PHE A 253 13.42 10.10 -8.08
C PHE A 253 14.10 10.53 -9.38
N SER A 254 13.91 9.72 -10.40
CA SER A 254 14.15 10.06 -11.80
C SER A 254 13.00 9.57 -12.66
N LEU A 255 12.84 10.16 -13.85
CA LEU A 255 11.94 9.68 -14.89
C LEU A 255 12.78 9.17 -16.05
N ILE A 256 12.39 8.03 -16.61
CA ILE A 256 13.05 7.47 -17.78
C ILE A 256 12.06 7.29 -18.92
N ASP A 257 12.53 7.43 -20.14
CA ASP A 257 11.75 7.17 -21.33
C ASP A 257 11.75 5.67 -21.72
N ALA A 258 11.10 5.33 -22.83
CA ALA A 258 11.03 3.96 -23.32
C ALA A 258 12.41 3.39 -23.77
N GLY A 259 13.39 4.25 -24.02
CA GLY A 259 14.78 3.87 -24.33
C GLY A 259 15.64 3.66 -23.08
N GLY A 260 15.15 4.07 -21.90
CA GLY A 260 15.87 4.02 -20.63
C GLY A 260 16.66 5.30 -20.34
N ASP A 261 16.56 6.33 -21.17
CA ASP A 261 17.23 7.61 -20.98
C ASP A 261 16.48 8.49 -19.96
N VAL A 262 17.25 9.21 -19.14
CA VAL A 262 16.68 10.08 -18.09
C VAL A 262 16.05 11.31 -18.71
N ILE A 263 14.76 11.52 -18.42
CA ILE A 263 13.99 12.70 -18.81
C ILE A 263 14.33 13.87 -17.88
N LYS A 264 14.82 14.96 -18.47
CA LYS A 264 15.20 16.18 -17.73
C LYS A 264 14.13 17.26 -17.78
N ASP A 265 13.31 17.26 -18.82
CA ASP A 265 12.28 18.26 -19.04
C ASP A 265 11.11 18.10 -18.06
N ALA A 266 10.50 19.22 -17.68
CA ALA A 266 9.30 19.23 -16.87
C ALA A 266 8.07 18.84 -17.71
N ASP A 267 7.04 18.33 -17.06
CA ASP A 267 5.75 17.93 -17.61
C ASP A 267 5.80 16.86 -18.71
N VAL A 268 6.95 16.16 -18.82
CA VAL A 268 7.13 15.01 -19.71
C VAL A 268 6.89 13.72 -18.91
N GLU A 269 6.07 12.82 -19.46
CA GLU A 269 5.78 11.53 -18.87
C GLU A 269 6.92 10.53 -19.07
N GLY A 270 7.22 9.76 -18.04
CA GLY A 270 8.17 8.65 -18.07
C GLY A 270 7.91 7.63 -16.98
N GLU A 271 8.60 6.49 -17.02
CA GLU A 271 8.59 5.56 -15.90
C GLU A 271 9.31 6.19 -14.70
N LEU A 272 8.64 6.14 -13.54
CA LEU A 272 9.22 6.60 -12.28
C LEU A 272 10.21 5.57 -11.77
N VAL A 273 11.47 5.99 -11.59
CA VAL A 273 12.53 5.20 -10.96
C VAL A 273 12.87 5.83 -9.62
N TYR A 274 13.02 4.99 -8.61
CA TYR A 274 13.40 5.39 -7.26
C TYR A 274 14.75 4.80 -6.87
N GLU A 275 15.61 5.60 -6.28
CA GLU A 275 16.88 5.19 -5.69
C GLU A 275 16.86 5.48 -4.18
N GLY A 276 17.25 4.49 -3.35
CA GLY A 276 17.31 4.66 -1.91
C GLY A 276 17.70 3.39 -1.15
N GLU A 277 18.24 3.55 0.05
CA GLU A 277 18.65 2.44 0.92
C GLU A 277 17.48 1.57 1.40
N ASN A 278 16.27 2.08 1.32
CA ASN A 278 15.03 1.40 1.68
C ASN A 278 14.48 0.49 0.56
N VAL A 279 15.12 0.44 -0.61
CA VAL A 279 14.75 -0.49 -1.69
C VAL A 279 15.07 -1.92 -1.27
N CYS A 280 14.13 -2.82 -1.47
CA CYS A 280 14.24 -4.24 -1.13
C CYS A 280 15.34 -4.95 -1.93
N TRP A 281 15.74 -6.12 -1.46
CA TRP A 281 16.75 -6.96 -2.12
C TRP A 281 16.24 -7.76 -3.31
N GLY A 282 14.95 -7.63 -3.67
CA GLY A 282 14.30 -8.40 -4.70
C GLY A 282 13.21 -9.30 -4.12
N TYR A 283 12.76 -10.25 -4.93
CA TYR A 283 11.68 -11.16 -4.55
C TYR A 283 12.19 -12.53 -4.12
N SER A 284 11.34 -13.25 -3.41
CA SER A 284 11.48 -14.68 -3.15
C SER A 284 10.22 -15.40 -3.62
N GLU A 285 10.37 -16.43 -4.46
CA GLU A 285 9.32 -17.33 -4.94
C GLU A 285 9.48 -18.74 -4.37
N LYS A 286 10.67 -19.05 -3.88
CA LYS A 286 11.04 -20.33 -3.28
C LYS A 286 12.03 -20.13 -2.13
N ARG A 287 12.19 -21.14 -1.27
CA ARG A 287 13.06 -21.07 -0.10
C ARG A 287 14.50 -20.67 -0.43
N GLN A 288 15.07 -21.17 -1.53
CA GLN A 288 16.45 -20.90 -1.93
C GLN A 288 16.70 -19.41 -2.18
N ASP A 289 15.67 -18.66 -2.57
CA ASP A 289 15.81 -17.22 -2.82
C ASP A 289 16.08 -16.43 -1.53
N LEU A 290 15.79 -17.01 -0.35
CA LEU A 290 16.10 -16.40 0.94
C LEU A 290 17.61 -16.30 1.23
N GLN A 291 18.44 -17.01 0.45
CA GLN A 291 19.91 -16.93 0.54
C GLN A 291 20.50 -15.79 -0.27
N LEU A 292 19.73 -15.26 -1.26
CA LEU A 292 20.20 -14.22 -2.18
C LEU A 292 20.44 -12.90 -1.44
N GLY A 293 21.44 -12.16 -1.88
CA GLY A 293 21.72 -10.80 -1.43
C GLY A 293 20.82 -9.76 -2.08
N ASP A 294 21.30 -8.53 -2.13
CA ASP A 294 20.65 -7.41 -2.79
C ASP A 294 20.82 -7.52 -4.33
N GLU A 295 19.72 -7.77 -5.02
CA GLU A 295 19.64 -7.88 -6.48
C GLU A 295 19.24 -6.54 -7.12
N ASN A 296 18.60 -5.65 -6.35
CA ASN A 296 18.11 -4.36 -6.84
C ASN A 296 19.14 -3.23 -6.69
N HIS A 297 20.18 -3.42 -5.88
CA HIS A 297 21.25 -2.45 -5.65
C HIS A 297 20.76 -1.05 -5.31
N GLY A 298 19.66 -0.97 -4.54
CA GLY A 298 19.05 0.28 -4.13
C GLY A 298 18.25 1.00 -5.21
N ILE A 299 17.98 0.38 -6.37
CA ILE A 299 17.25 0.97 -7.49
C ILE A 299 15.93 0.21 -7.68
N LEU A 300 14.82 0.94 -7.78
CA LEU A 300 13.49 0.39 -8.03
C LEU A 300 12.85 1.02 -9.26
N TYR A 301 12.64 0.22 -10.28
CA TYR A 301 11.76 0.53 -11.40
C TYR A 301 10.32 0.29 -10.94
N THR A 302 9.58 1.38 -10.73
CA THR A 302 8.29 1.29 -10.01
C THR A 302 7.16 0.68 -10.83
N GLY A 303 7.28 0.71 -12.16
CA GLY A 303 6.22 0.37 -13.10
C GLY A 303 5.08 1.39 -13.11
N ASP A 304 5.25 2.53 -12.45
CA ASP A 304 4.31 3.65 -12.48
C ASP A 304 4.82 4.72 -13.47
N ILE A 305 3.91 5.28 -14.25
CA ILE A 305 4.17 6.43 -15.11
C ILE A 305 3.91 7.69 -14.31
N ALA A 306 4.85 8.61 -14.36
CA ALA A 306 4.77 9.89 -13.67
C ALA A 306 5.31 11.01 -14.55
N LYS A 307 5.01 12.24 -14.14
CA LYS A 307 5.65 13.46 -14.64
C LYS A 307 6.14 14.29 -13.45
N ARG A 308 7.04 15.22 -13.72
CA ARG A 308 7.61 16.15 -12.76
C ARG A 308 7.31 17.59 -13.21
N ASP A 309 6.77 18.43 -12.34
CA ASP A 309 6.58 19.83 -12.66
C ASP A 309 7.90 20.63 -12.56
N VAL A 310 7.83 21.93 -12.92
CA VAL A 310 8.99 22.84 -12.90
C VAL A 310 9.56 23.06 -11.49
N ASP A 311 8.75 22.87 -10.44
CA ASP A 311 9.14 23.00 -9.03
C ASP A 311 9.73 21.70 -8.48
N GLY A 312 9.76 20.62 -9.26
CA GLY A 312 10.33 19.33 -8.88
C GLY A 312 9.36 18.36 -8.18
N PHE A 313 8.05 18.66 -8.16
CA PHE A 313 7.03 17.78 -7.60
C PHE A 313 6.57 16.73 -8.61
N PHE A 314 6.38 15.50 -8.15
CA PHE A 314 6.01 14.37 -8.99
C PHE A 314 4.50 14.10 -8.92
N TYR A 315 3.93 13.68 -10.06
CA TYR A 315 2.52 13.35 -10.24
C TYR A 315 2.41 11.98 -10.88
N ILE A 316 1.67 11.04 -10.24
CA ILE A 316 1.41 9.72 -10.84
C ILE A 316 0.29 9.85 -11.86
N GLU A 317 0.60 9.51 -13.11
CA GLU A 317 -0.35 9.46 -14.21
C GLU A 317 -1.06 8.09 -14.26
N GLY A 318 -0.33 6.97 -14.02
CA GLY A 318 -0.92 5.63 -13.94
C GLY A 318 0.13 4.53 -13.90
N ARG A 319 -0.31 3.27 -13.96
CA ARG A 319 0.58 2.10 -13.98
C ARG A 319 0.83 1.61 -15.39
N MET A 320 2.05 1.23 -15.72
CA MET A 320 2.41 0.67 -17.03
C MET A 320 1.51 -0.51 -17.43
N LYS A 321 1.21 -1.41 -16.50
CA LYS A 321 0.35 -2.59 -16.70
C LYS A 321 -1.15 -2.28 -16.76
N ARG A 322 -1.56 -1.04 -16.52
CA ARG A 322 -2.95 -0.58 -16.57
C ARG A 322 -3.25 0.30 -17.78
N PHE A 323 -2.43 0.20 -18.82
CA PHE A 323 -2.72 0.77 -20.12
C PHE A 323 -3.21 -0.32 -21.06
N VAL A 324 -4.22 0.01 -21.83
CA VAL A 324 -4.75 -0.80 -22.94
C VAL A 324 -4.66 0.02 -24.23
N LYS A 325 -4.61 -0.61 -25.36
CA LYS A 325 -4.72 0.06 -26.65
C LYS A 325 -6.19 0.08 -27.09
N VAL A 326 -6.71 1.26 -27.39
CA VAL A 326 -8.05 1.45 -27.93
C VAL A 326 -7.93 2.10 -29.31
N MET A 327 -8.27 1.38 -30.36
CA MET A 327 -8.10 1.83 -31.76
C MET A 327 -6.68 2.37 -32.03
N GLY A 328 -5.67 1.69 -31.49
CA GLY A 328 -4.25 2.09 -31.62
C GLY A 328 -3.79 3.19 -30.63
N ASN A 329 -4.70 3.85 -29.94
CA ASN A 329 -4.35 4.87 -28.95
C ASN A 329 -4.14 4.25 -27.57
N ARG A 330 -3.11 4.71 -26.84
CA ARG A 330 -2.85 4.30 -25.45
C ARG A 330 -3.91 4.88 -24.53
N CYS A 331 -4.64 4.04 -23.83
CA CYS A 331 -5.67 4.43 -22.86
C CYS A 331 -5.28 3.96 -21.45
N ASN A 332 -5.31 4.88 -20.50
CA ASN A 332 -5.02 4.60 -19.10
C ASN A 332 -6.30 4.23 -18.35
N LEU A 333 -6.40 2.98 -17.87
CA LEU A 333 -7.55 2.49 -17.11
C LEU A 333 -7.72 3.22 -15.77
N ASP A 334 -6.63 3.71 -15.14
CA ASP A 334 -6.71 4.49 -13.92
C ASP A 334 -7.36 5.86 -14.17
N ALA A 335 -7.07 6.49 -15.32
CA ALA A 335 -7.72 7.74 -15.73
C ALA A 335 -9.21 7.52 -16.01
N VAL A 336 -9.57 6.44 -16.73
CA VAL A 336 -10.97 6.07 -16.96
C VAL A 336 -11.70 5.87 -15.63
N GLU A 337 -11.10 5.18 -14.66
CA GLU A 337 -11.65 4.98 -13.33
C GLU A 337 -11.87 6.30 -12.58
N GLN A 338 -10.93 7.27 -12.68
CA GLN A 338 -11.11 8.59 -12.09
C GLN A 338 -12.26 9.38 -12.73
N PHE A 339 -12.47 9.23 -14.03
CA PHE A 339 -13.65 9.84 -14.68
C PHE A 339 -14.95 9.25 -14.12
N VAL A 340 -15.03 7.94 -13.95
CA VAL A 340 -16.23 7.28 -13.38
C VAL A 340 -16.45 7.69 -11.93
N LYS A 341 -15.40 7.92 -11.14
CA LYS A 341 -15.48 8.36 -9.74
C LYS A 341 -16.15 9.71 -9.54
N VAL A 342 -16.30 10.52 -10.59
CA VAL A 342 -17.11 11.74 -10.56
C VAL A 342 -18.60 11.43 -10.46
N ILE A 343 -19.03 10.28 -11.02
CA ILE A 343 -20.44 9.86 -11.04
C ILE A 343 -20.74 8.96 -9.83
N THR A 344 -19.88 7.97 -9.57
CA THR A 344 -20.02 7.03 -8.44
C THR A 344 -18.67 6.71 -7.82
N ALA A 345 -18.59 6.79 -6.49
CA ALA A 345 -17.35 6.56 -5.76
C ALA A 345 -16.91 5.09 -5.78
N ASP A 346 -17.85 4.14 -5.74
CA ASP A 346 -17.59 2.71 -5.73
C ASP A 346 -17.57 2.16 -7.16
N CYS A 347 -16.43 2.33 -7.83
CA CYS A 347 -16.18 1.80 -9.16
C CYS A 347 -14.76 1.25 -9.31
N ALA A 348 -14.58 0.41 -10.34
CA ALA A 348 -13.28 -0.09 -10.76
C ALA A 348 -13.27 -0.37 -12.26
N CYS A 349 -12.14 -0.15 -12.92
CA CYS A 349 -11.98 -0.41 -14.35
C CYS A 349 -10.96 -1.51 -14.57
N VAL A 350 -11.27 -2.45 -15.47
CA VAL A 350 -10.32 -3.40 -16.06
C VAL A 350 -10.51 -3.42 -17.57
N GLY A 351 -9.54 -3.93 -18.30
CA GLY A 351 -9.66 -3.95 -19.75
C GLY A 351 -8.62 -4.81 -20.43
N VAL A 352 -8.86 -5.02 -21.69
CA VAL A 352 -7.92 -5.53 -22.71
C VAL A 352 -7.98 -4.58 -23.90
N ASP A 353 -7.10 -4.75 -24.86
CA ASP A 353 -7.10 -3.91 -26.06
C ASP A 353 -8.52 -3.88 -26.70
N ASP A 354 -8.94 -2.68 -27.07
CA ASP A 354 -10.24 -2.32 -27.64
C ASP A 354 -11.47 -2.59 -26.75
N ARG A 355 -11.29 -2.97 -25.48
CA ARG A 355 -12.41 -3.20 -24.56
C ARG A 355 -12.10 -2.80 -23.13
N ILE A 356 -12.90 -1.88 -22.59
CA ILE A 356 -12.82 -1.40 -21.20
C ILE A 356 -14.10 -1.80 -20.47
N SER A 357 -13.94 -2.52 -19.36
CA SER A 357 -15.03 -2.92 -18.47
C SER A 357 -15.00 -2.09 -17.20
N VAL A 358 -16.10 -1.41 -16.93
CA VAL A 358 -16.31 -0.56 -15.76
C VAL A 358 -17.25 -1.28 -14.81
N PHE A 359 -16.78 -1.60 -13.61
CA PHE A 359 -17.61 -2.19 -12.56
C PHE A 359 -18.08 -1.09 -11.63
N VAL A 360 -19.38 -1.13 -11.29
CA VAL A 360 -20.03 -0.21 -10.35
C VAL A 360 -20.95 -0.98 -9.41
N THR A 361 -21.27 -0.39 -8.25
CA THR A 361 -22.18 -1.03 -7.27
C THR A 361 -23.60 -0.50 -7.32
N GLN A 362 -23.85 0.55 -8.11
CA GLN A 362 -25.15 1.21 -8.22
C GLN A 362 -25.77 0.94 -9.59
N ASN A 363 -27.02 0.47 -9.57
CA ASN A 363 -27.82 0.26 -10.78
C ASN A 363 -28.30 1.58 -11.38
N GLY A 364 -28.54 1.56 -12.70
CA GLY A 364 -29.15 2.67 -13.43
C GLY A 364 -28.21 3.80 -13.84
N LEU A 365 -26.90 3.60 -13.67
CA LEU A 365 -25.86 4.56 -14.07
C LEU A 365 -25.16 4.15 -15.37
N GLU A 366 -25.51 3.00 -15.95
CA GLU A 366 -24.73 2.36 -17.00
C GLU A 366 -24.62 3.23 -18.26
N ASP A 367 -25.73 3.81 -18.70
CA ASP A 367 -25.76 4.66 -19.90
C ASP A 367 -25.14 6.03 -19.62
N ASP A 368 -25.39 6.62 -18.45
CA ASP A 368 -24.79 7.89 -18.07
C ASP A 368 -23.26 7.80 -18.01
N ILE A 369 -22.74 6.72 -17.45
CA ILE A 369 -21.29 6.45 -17.40
C ILE A 369 -20.72 6.29 -18.81
N LYS A 370 -21.37 5.52 -19.69
CA LYS A 370 -20.92 5.37 -21.07
C LYS A 370 -20.89 6.69 -21.81
N HIS A 371 -21.98 7.46 -21.76
CA HIS A 371 -22.05 8.79 -22.40
C HIS A 371 -20.96 9.73 -21.88
N PHE A 372 -20.75 9.74 -20.57
CA PHE A 372 -19.73 10.57 -19.96
C PHE A 372 -18.31 10.14 -20.39
N LEU A 373 -18.04 8.83 -20.45
CA LEU A 373 -16.75 8.32 -20.90
C LEU A 373 -16.48 8.62 -22.37
N VAL A 374 -17.50 8.49 -23.24
CA VAL A 374 -17.41 8.89 -24.66
C VAL A 374 -17.02 10.38 -24.76
N ALA A 375 -17.69 11.24 -24.01
CA ALA A 375 -17.41 12.67 -24.02
C ALA A 375 -16.01 13.02 -23.50
N LYS A 376 -15.49 12.26 -22.52
CA LYS A 376 -14.17 12.48 -21.92
C LYS A 376 -13.01 11.90 -22.69
N THR A 377 -13.22 10.74 -23.34
CA THR A 377 -12.14 10.00 -24.00
C THR A 377 -12.15 10.11 -25.53
N GLY A 378 -13.27 10.50 -26.11
CA GLY A 378 -13.46 10.49 -27.56
C GLY A 378 -13.59 9.10 -28.19
N PHE A 379 -13.59 8.02 -27.39
CA PHE A 379 -13.73 6.66 -27.88
C PHE A 379 -15.18 6.32 -28.17
N ASN A 380 -15.38 5.36 -29.09
CA ASN A 380 -16.72 4.86 -29.39
C ASN A 380 -17.36 4.18 -28.17
N GLN A 381 -18.67 4.32 -28.01
CA GLN A 381 -19.44 3.72 -26.92
C GLN A 381 -19.25 2.20 -26.79
N SER A 382 -19.03 1.50 -27.92
CA SER A 382 -18.80 0.05 -27.97
C SER A 382 -17.54 -0.43 -27.23
N VAL A 383 -16.59 0.47 -26.98
CA VAL A 383 -15.39 0.20 -26.20
C VAL A 383 -15.71 -0.03 -24.73
N PHE A 384 -16.79 0.59 -24.23
CA PHE A 384 -17.12 0.59 -22.81
C PHE A 384 -18.25 -0.41 -22.49
N ARG A 385 -17.97 -1.33 -21.57
CA ARG A 385 -18.94 -2.20 -20.95
C ARG A 385 -19.10 -1.83 -19.50
N VAL A 386 -20.28 -1.39 -19.07
CA VAL A 386 -20.57 -1.10 -17.65
C VAL A 386 -21.28 -2.30 -17.05
N LEU A 387 -20.79 -2.78 -15.92
CA LEU A 387 -21.25 -3.97 -15.21
C LEU A 387 -21.59 -3.61 -13.78
N VAL A 388 -22.76 -3.97 -13.33
CA VAL A 388 -23.18 -3.78 -11.94
C VAL A 388 -22.88 -5.03 -11.14
N ILE A 389 -22.19 -4.86 -10.03
CA ILE A 389 -21.87 -5.93 -9.08
C ILE A 389 -22.24 -5.49 -7.64
N ALA A 390 -22.48 -6.45 -6.77
CA ALA A 390 -22.89 -6.14 -5.41
C ALA A 390 -21.82 -5.38 -4.62
N VAL A 391 -20.54 -5.72 -4.79
CA VAL A 391 -19.41 -5.13 -4.07
C VAL A 391 -18.18 -5.13 -4.97
N ILE A 392 -17.43 -4.03 -5.00
CA ILE A 392 -16.08 -4.00 -5.61
C ILE A 392 -15.13 -4.78 -4.70
N PRO A 393 -14.48 -5.87 -5.19
CA PRO A 393 -13.58 -6.67 -4.38
C PRO A 393 -12.37 -5.83 -3.94
N LYS A 394 -12.14 -5.79 -2.62
CA LYS A 394 -11.03 -5.07 -2.00
C LYS A 394 -10.27 -6.00 -1.05
N SER A 395 -8.97 -5.82 -0.93
CA SER A 395 -8.16 -6.50 0.08
C SER A 395 -8.48 -5.95 1.48
N ASN A 396 -8.02 -6.63 2.54
CA ASN A 396 -8.12 -6.15 3.92
C ASN A 396 -7.43 -4.79 4.14
N SER A 397 -6.49 -4.42 3.27
CA SER A 397 -5.88 -3.09 3.25
C SER A 397 -6.65 -2.05 2.43
N GLY A 398 -7.87 -2.35 1.95
CA GLY A 398 -8.73 -1.45 1.19
C GLY A 398 -8.36 -1.27 -0.29
N LYS A 399 -7.39 -2.02 -0.83
CA LYS A 399 -6.99 -1.95 -2.24
C LYS A 399 -7.90 -2.79 -3.13
N ILE A 400 -8.31 -2.24 -4.29
CA ILE A 400 -9.11 -2.95 -5.30
C ILE A 400 -8.34 -4.17 -5.83
N GLN A 401 -9.05 -5.30 -5.94
CA GLN A 401 -8.50 -6.55 -6.46
C GLN A 401 -8.82 -6.69 -7.97
N TYR A 402 -8.09 -5.94 -8.80
CA TYR A 402 -8.29 -5.95 -10.26
C TYR A 402 -8.18 -7.34 -10.92
N PRO A 403 -7.28 -8.27 -10.49
CA PRO A 403 -7.26 -9.62 -11.06
C PRO A 403 -8.55 -10.40 -10.82
N GLU A 404 -9.27 -10.14 -9.73
CA GLU A 404 -10.55 -10.75 -9.43
C GLU A 404 -11.62 -10.21 -10.38
N LEU A 405 -11.67 -8.90 -10.57
CA LEU A 405 -12.57 -8.27 -11.56
C LEU A 405 -12.28 -8.73 -13.01
N GLN A 406 -11.01 -8.93 -13.34
CA GLN A 406 -10.62 -9.44 -14.66
C GLN A 406 -11.13 -10.85 -14.93
N ARG A 407 -11.25 -11.71 -13.90
CA ARG A 407 -11.81 -13.07 -14.02
C ARG A 407 -13.34 -13.09 -14.17
N MET A 408 -14.02 -12.00 -13.86
CA MET A 408 -15.48 -11.87 -14.02
C MET A 408 -15.88 -11.51 -15.46
N LEU A 409 -14.93 -11.26 -16.37
CA LEU A 409 -15.15 -10.93 -17.79
C LEU A 409 -15.17 -12.15 -18.66
#